data_35bb4030397f447998d1f319b2197cce
#
_entry.id   35bb4030397f447998d1f319b2197cce
#
_cell.length_a   1.000
_cell.length_b   1.000
_cell.length_c   1.000
_cell.angle_alpha   90.00
_cell.angle_beta   90.00
_cell.angle_gamma   90.00
#
_symmetry.space_group_name_H-M   'P 1'
#
loop_
_entity.id
_entity.type
_entity.pdbx_description
1 polymer ?
#
loop_
_entity_poly.entity_id
_entity_poly.type
_entity_poly.pdbx_seq_one_letter_code
_entity_poly.pdbx_strand_id
1 'polypeptide(L)'
;MTAAGLSQAQLAERVGISQPAIQKMTSGKTSGSRKMVELARALGVRPEWLSSGGGAMSEDGQKPVAKERMSQEDFYRVDVLDITVSAGPGAYMISDFVEVLHAIEFTTEHAKALFGNRPEDEVKVMTVDGDSMSPTLNSGDRLFFDVAMRHFRTDGVYAFVYGRTFHVKRLQMQGDRLAVLSDNPTYEKWYIAEDNQDQFYVMGKALIHESIKYNKL
;
A
#
# COMPACT_ATOMS: atom_id res chain seq x y z
N MET A 1 -17.82 26.61 6.25
CA MET A 1 -16.76 26.24 5.29
C MET A 1 -15.48 25.91 6.02
N THR A 2 -14.93 26.78 6.84
CA THR A 2 -13.71 26.48 7.62
C THR A 2 -13.84 25.26 8.52
N ALA A 3 -15.00 25.10 9.19
CA ALA A 3 -15.27 23.92 10.04
C ALA A 3 -15.53 22.62 9.26
N ALA A 4 -15.86 22.71 7.98
CA ALA A 4 -16.07 21.56 7.09
C ALA A 4 -14.84 21.26 6.19
N GLY A 5 -13.75 22.01 6.34
CA GLY A 5 -12.52 21.84 5.55
C GLY A 5 -12.68 22.04 4.04
N LEU A 6 -13.73 22.73 3.59
CA LEU A 6 -14.04 22.93 2.18
C LEU A 6 -13.73 24.36 1.74
N SER A 7 -13.01 24.50 0.62
CA SER A 7 -12.87 25.79 -0.07
C SER A 7 -14.19 26.18 -0.78
N GLN A 8 -14.35 27.46 -1.11
CA GLN A 8 -15.51 27.94 -1.85
C GLN A 8 -15.67 27.28 -3.22
N ALA A 9 -14.56 26.99 -3.90
CA ALA A 9 -14.54 26.30 -5.19
C ALA A 9 -15.01 24.85 -5.06
N GLN A 10 -14.50 24.13 -4.08
CA GLN A 10 -14.88 22.73 -3.80
C GLN A 10 -16.34 22.61 -3.38
N LEU A 11 -16.85 23.57 -2.59
CA LEU A 11 -18.27 23.58 -2.22
C LEU A 11 -19.16 23.89 -3.43
N ALA A 12 -18.75 24.82 -4.29
CA ALA A 12 -19.47 25.19 -5.51
C ALA A 12 -19.60 23.98 -6.47
N GLU A 13 -18.51 23.27 -6.69
CA GLU A 13 -18.47 22.04 -7.51
C GLU A 13 -19.36 20.95 -6.92
N ARG A 14 -19.27 20.70 -5.61
CA ARG A 14 -20.03 19.64 -4.92
C ARG A 14 -21.55 19.85 -4.95
N VAL A 15 -22.00 21.09 -4.94
CA VAL A 15 -23.42 21.49 -4.95
C VAL A 15 -23.92 21.82 -6.37
N GLY A 16 -23.02 21.87 -7.35
CA GLY A 16 -23.36 22.19 -8.74
C GLY A 16 -23.85 23.64 -8.91
N ILE A 17 -23.16 24.60 -8.25
CA ILE A 17 -23.39 26.05 -8.41
C ILE A 17 -22.07 26.77 -8.67
N SER A 18 -22.14 28.01 -9.14
CA SER A 18 -20.92 28.77 -9.42
C SER A 18 -20.21 29.27 -8.15
N GLN A 19 -18.89 29.34 -8.16
CA GLN A 19 -18.11 29.90 -7.05
C GLN A 19 -18.54 31.33 -6.67
N PRO A 20 -18.86 32.23 -7.60
CA PRO A 20 -19.40 33.57 -7.28
C PRO A 20 -20.73 33.51 -6.51
N ALA A 21 -21.56 32.48 -6.73
CA ALA A 21 -22.80 32.30 -5.95
C ALA A 21 -22.49 31.97 -4.49
N ILE A 22 -21.51 31.09 -4.23
CA ILE A 22 -21.00 30.81 -2.88
C ILE A 22 -20.46 32.08 -2.22
N GLN A 23 -19.66 32.86 -2.95
CA GLN A 23 -19.07 34.11 -2.43
C GLN A 23 -20.14 35.13 -2.04
N LYS A 24 -21.24 35.27 -2.81
CA LYS A 24 -22.37 36.14 -2.48
C LYS A 24 -23.07 35.72 -1.20
N MET A 25 -23.24 34.41 -0.99
CA MET A 25 -23.85 33.87 0.23
C MET A 25 -22.96 34.09 1.47
N THR A 26 -21.67 33.88 1.35
CA THR A 26 -20.71 34.10 2.46
C THR A 26 -20.50 35.55 2.82
N SER A 27 -20.75 36.48 1.88
CA SER A 27 -20.69 37.93 2.12
C SER A 27 -21.99 38.53 2.66
N GLY A 28 -23.00 37.69 2.96
CA GLY A 28 -24.29 38.15 3.49
C GLY A 28 -25.19 38.89 2.49
N LYS A 29 -24.83 38.93 1.22
CA LYS A 29 -25.59 39.64 0.16
C LYS A 29 -26.81 38.86 -0.34
N THR A 30 -26.97 37.59 0.06
CA THR A 30 -28.06 36.72 -0.34
C THR A 30 -28.34 35.74 0.80
N SER A 31 -29.53 35.75 1.35
CA SER A 31 -29.95 34.92 2.49
C SER A 31 -30.71 33.63 2.09
N GLY A 32 -30.93 33.38 0.80
CA GLY A 32 -31.69 32.22 0.33
C GLY A 32 -31.10 31.62 -0.93
N SER A 33 -31.06 30.31 -0.97
CA SER A 33 -30.67 29.53 -2.17
C SER A 33 -31.65 28.37 -2.34
N ARG A 34 -32.07 28.09 -3.58
CA ARG A 34 -32.88 26.90 -3.90
C ARG A 34 -32.11 25.59 -3.58
N LYS A 35 -30.80 25.68 -3.38
CA LYS A 35 -29.93 24.57 -3.04
C LYS A 35 -29.49 24.58 -1.58
N MET A 36 -30.26 25.17 -0.69
CA MET A 36 -29.91 25.24 0.74
C MET A 36 -29.75 23.87 1.39
N VAL A 37 -30.57 22.89 0.99
CA VAL A 37 -30.53 21.54 1.52
C VAL A 37 -29.26 20.83 1.07
N GLU A 38 -28.87 20.99 -0.21
CA GLU A 38 -27.63 20.42 -0.76
C GLU A 38 -26.38 21.08 -0.14
N LEU A 39 -26.44 22.40 0.07
CA LEU A 39 -25.40 23.15 0.77
C LEU A 39 -25.23 22.67 2.22
N ALA A 40 -26.36 22.53 2.94
CA ALA A 40 -26.34 22.01 4.31
C ALA A 40 -25.77 20.59 4.39
N ARG A 41 -26.19 19.72 3.48
CA ARG A 41 -25.64 18.35 3.37
C ARG A 41 -24.15 18.34 3.05
N ALA A 42 -23.70 19.19 2.14
CA ALA A 42 -22.29 19.29 1.77
C ALA A 42 -21.42 19.82 2.92
N LEU A 43 -22.00 20.64 3.79
CA LEU A 43 -21.34 21.23 4.96
C LEU A 43 -21.49 20.37 6.24
N GLY A 44 -22.35 19.31 6.22
CA GLY A 44 -22.64 18.48 7.39
C GLY A 44 -23.40 19.22 8.48
N VAL A 45 -24.27 20.15 8.11
CA VAL A 45 -25.08 20.96 9.04
C VAL A 45 -26.58 20.85 8.73
N ARG A 46 -27.41 21.22 9.67
CA ARG A 46 -28.88 21.26 9.46
C ARG A 46 -29.27 22.40 8.54
N PRO A 47 -30.20 22.17 7.57
CA PRO A 47 -30.65 23.20 6.66
C PRO A 47 -31.30 24.41 7.39
N GLU A 48 -32.00 24.16 8.49
CA GLU A 48 -32.65 25.18 9.32
C GLU A 48 -31.58 26.09 9.96
N TRP A 49 -30.52 25.49 10.49
CA TRP A 49 -29.41 26.24 11.07
C TRP A 49 -28.69 27.08 10.01
N LEU A 50 -28.45 26.49 8.83
CA LEU A 50 -27.77 27.20 7.73
C LEU A 50 -28.59 28.39 7.20
N SER A 51 -29.93 28.30 7.25
CA SER A 51 -30.82 29.33 6.73
C SER A 51 -31.11 30.45 7.71
N SER A 52 -31.27 30.12 9.01
CA SER A 52 -31.73 31.05 10.04
C SER A 52 -30.70 31.38 11.12
N GLY A 53 -29.62 30.58 11.20
CA GLY A 53 -28.62 30.66 12.27
C GLY A 53 -29.16 30.17 13.64
N GLY A 54 -30.42 29.70 13.72
CA GLY A 54 -31.04 29.26 14.95
C GLY A 54 -31.06 27.72 15.08
N GLY A 55 -31.03 27.24 16.33
CA GLY A 55 -31.05 25.81 16.64
C GLY A 55 -29.66 25.15 16.65
N ALA A 56 -29.64 23.82 16.84
CA ALA A 56 -28.42 23.04 16.83
C ALA A 56 -27.81 22.95 15.41
N MET A 57 -26.52 23.14 15.30
CA MET A 57 -25.76 23.11 14.01
C MET A 57 -25.78 21.74 13.36
N SER A 58 -25.74 20.65 14.14
CA SER A 58 -25.79 19.25 13.69
C SER A 58 -26.89 18.47 14.43
N GLU A 59 -27.33 17.33 13.87
CA GLU A 59 -28.40 16.50 14.50
C GLU A 59 -27.98 15.97 15.87
N ASP A 60 -26.70 15.74 16.11
CA ASP A 60 -26.18 15.21 17.38
C ASP A 60 -25.69 16.30 18.36
N GLY A 61 -25.93 17.60 18.08
CA GLY A 61 -25.40 18.69 18.90
C GLY A 61 -23.88 18.81 18.92
N GLN A 62 -23.16 17.97 18.19
CA GLN A 62 -21.72 18.01 18.03
C GLN A 62 -21.34 18.95 16.88
N LYS A 63 -20.22 19.65 17.02
CA LYS A 63 -19.60 20.36 15.89
C LYS A 63 -19.38 19.35 14.77
N PRO A 64 -19.59 19.72 13.48
CA PRO A 64 -19.24 18.82 12.39
C PRO A 64 -17.77 18.43 12.55
N VAL A 65 -17.57 17.16 12.87
CA VAL A 65 -16.22 16.57 12.80
C VAL A 65 -15.92 16.56 11.32
N ALA A 66 -15.03 17.45 10.88
CA ALA A 66 -14.40 17.26 9.59
C ALA A 66 -13.84 15.83 9.63
N LYS A 67 -14.38 14.92 8.79
CA LYS A 67 -13.64 13.69 8.49
C LYS A 67 -12.30 14.19 8.03
N GLU A 68 -11.28 14.05 8.88
CA GLU A 68 -9.90 14.27 8.46
C GLU A 68 -9.74 13.46 7.17
N ARG A 69 -9.67 14.17 6.05
CA ARG A 69 -9.17 13.56 4.83
C ARG A 69 -7.72 13.33 5.16
N MET A 70 -7.40 12.08 5.48
CA MET A 70 -6.01 11.65 5.52
C MET A 70 -5.41 12.18 4.22
N SER A 71 -4.40 13.03 4.35
CA SER A 71 -3.64 13.54 3.22
C SER A 71 -2.97 12.35 2.53
N GLN A 72 -2.62 12.47 1.28
CA GLN A 72 -1.90 11.43 0.56
C GLN A 72 -0.54 11.11 1.24
N GLU A 73 -0.05 12.01 2.08
CA GLU A 73 1.15 11.88 2.92
C GLU A 73 0.94 10.96 4.16
N ASP A 74 -0.33 10.61 4.50
CA ASP A 74 -0.65 9.76 5.64
C ASP A 74 -0.63 8.26 5.31
N PHE A 75 -0.45 7.90 4.03
CA PHE A 75 -0.44 6.52 3.55
C PHE A 75 0.93 6.10 3.05
N TYR A 76 1.30 4.89 3.40
CA TYR A 76 2.47 4.19 2.90
C TYR A 76 2.00 3.14 1.89
N ARG A 77 2.45 3.25 0.65
CA ARG A 77 2.01 2.41 -0.45
C ARG A 77 3.01 1.31 -0.74
N VAL A 78 2.54 0.07 -0.80
CA VAL A 78 3.34 -1.10 -1.20
C VAL A 78 2.76 -1.70 -2.48
N ASP A 79 3.54 -1.72 -3.54
CA ASP A 79 3.15 -2.30 -4.81
C ASP A 79 3.19 -3.83 -4.76
N VAL A 80 2.13 -4.47 -5.27
CA VAL A 80 2.03 -5.92 -5.44
C VAL A 80 2.55 -6.30 -6.81
N LEU A 81 3.63 -7.07 -6.84
CA LEU A 81 4.33 -7.44 -8.06
C LEU A 81 3.82 -8.77 -8.62
N ASP A 82 3.60 -8.83 -9.93
CA ASP A 82 3.45 -10.09 -10.66
C ASP A 82 4.82 -10.61 -11.10
N ILE A 83 5.33 -11.60 -10.39
CA ILE A 83 6.64 -12.18 -10.67
C ILE A 83 6.55 -13.34 -11.67
N THR A 84 5.37 -13.82 -11.99
CA THR A 84 5.20 -14.91 -12.97
C THR A 84 5.68 -14.52 -14.37
N VAL A 85 5.65 -13.24 -14.70
CA VAL A 85 6.08 -12.69 -15.99
C VAL A 85 7.60 -12.47 -16.07
N SER A 86 8.29 -12.39 -14.92
CA SER A 86 9.70 -11.95 -14.85
C SER A 86 10.73 -13.06 -15.13
N ALA A 87 10.35 -14.31 -15.28
CA ALA A 87 11.25 -15.45 -15.48
C ALA A 87 11.77 -15.59 -16.93
N GLY A 88 11.60 -14.56 -17.77
CA GLY A 88 12.10 -14.54 -19.14
C GLY A 88 13.62 -14.31 -19.23
N PRO A 89 14.29 -14.79 -20.32
CA PRO A 89 15.72 -14.60 -20.50
C PRO A 89 16.04 -13.11 -20.70
N GLY A 90 16.68 -12.49 -19.71
CA GLY A 90 17.16 -11.10 -19.77
C GLY A 90 16.51 -10.10 -18.82
N ALA A 91 15.51 -10.49 -18.05
CA ALA A 91 14.85 -9.61 -17.09
C ALA A 91 15.57 -9.62 -15.73
N TYR A 92 16.69 -8.90 -15.63
CA TYR A 92 17.48 -8.84 -14.39
C TYR A 92 17.19 -7.64 -13.50
N MET A 93 16.26 -6.78 -13.88
CA MET A 93 15.86 -5.62 -13.09
C MET A 93 14.34 -5.64 -12.80
N ILE A 94 14.00 -5.56 -11.52
CA ILE A 94 12.59 -5.46 -11.08
C ILE A 94 11.89 -4.23 -11.70
N SER A 95 12.63 -3.16 -12.01
CA SER A 95 12.06 -1.88 -12.44
C SER A 95 11.44 -1.86 -13.84
N ASP A 96 11.88 -2.75 -14.76
CA ASP A 96 11.55 -2.58 -16.17
C ASP A 96 10.56 -3.63 -16.72
N PHE A 97 10.32 -4.73 -15.98
CA PHE A 97 9.57 -5.88 -16.52
C PHE A 97 8.60 -6.54 -15.53
N VAL A 98 8.51 -6.07 -14.29
CA VAL A 98 7.57 -6.61 -13.32
C VAL A 98 6.31 -5.76 -13.35
N GLU A 99 5.20 -6.35 -13.73
CA GLU A 99 3.91 -5.68 -13.74
C GLU A 99 3.42 -5.46 -12.30
N VAL A 100 2.96 -4.24 -12.02
CA VAL A 100 2.30 -3.93 -10.75
C VAL A 100 0.82 -4.25 -10.90
N LEU A 101 0.36 -5.31 -10.23
CA LEU A 101 -1.04 -5.74 -10.28
C LEU A 101 -1.97 -4.76 -9.58
N HIS A 102 -1.59 -4.34 -8.38
CA HIS A 102 -2.30 -3.39 -7.53
C HIS A 102 -1.37 -2.90 -6.42
N ALA A 103 -1.85 -2.04 -5.54
CA ALA A 103 -1.11 -1.60 -4.37
C ALA A 103 -1.90 -1.85 -3.08
N ILE A 104 -1.18 -2.05 -1.99
CA ILE A 104 -1.71 -2.11 -0.63
C ILE A 104 -1.31 -0.82 0.07
N GLU A 105 -2.28 -0.15 0.70
CA GLU A 105 -2.04 1.07 1.45
C GLU A 105 -2.12 0.78 2.95
N PHE A 106 -1.11 1.26 3.67
CA PHE A 106 -1.03 1.22 5.13
C PHE A 106 -1.04 2.66 5.64
N THR A 107 -1.48 2.87 6.87
CA THR A 107 -1.16 4.14 7.56
C THR A 107 0.35 4.20 7.78
N THR A 108 0.93 5.38 7.74
CA THR A 108 2.39 5.58 7.95
C THR A 108 2.86 4.99 9.28
N GLU A 109 2.04 5.09 10.33
CA GLU A 109 2.35 4.50 11.64
C GLU A 109 2.40 2.97 11.59
N HIS A 110 1.42 2.34 10.92
CA HIS A 110 1.39 0.87 10.77
C HIS A 110 2.55 0.38 9.90
N ALA A 111 2.83 1.05 8.78
CA ALA A 111 3.96 0.72 7.93
C ALA A 111 5.29 0.81 8.68
N LYS A 112 5.46 1.83 9.52
CA LYS A 112 6.65 1.98 10.37
C LYS A 112 6.80 0.83 11.37
N ALA A 113 5.70 0.33 11.93
CA ALA A 113 5.72 -0.83 12.81
C ALA A 113 6.12 -2.13 12.07
N LEU A 114 5.67 -2.30 10.81
CA LEU A 114 5.94 -3.50 10.00
C LEU A 114 7.30 -3.45 9.30
N PHE A 115 7.68 -2.31 8.74
CA PHE A 115 8.82 -2.17 7.82
C PHE A 115 9.94 -1.28 8.38
N GLY A 116 9.75 -0.69 9.56
CA GLY A 116 10.70 0.27 10.13
C GLY A 116 10.67 1.61 9.38
N ASN A 117 11.85 2.20 9.16
CA ASN A 117 11.98 3.48 8.46
C ASN A 117 12.30 3.30 6.96
N ARG A 118 11.90 2.18 6.34
CA ARG A 118 12.13 1.97 4.91
C ARG A 118 11.23 2.88 4.09
N PRO A 119 11.77 3.49 3.02
CA PRO A 119 10.95 4.18 2.02
C PRO A 119 9.97 3.20 1.33
N GLU A 120 8.83 3.71 0.87
CA GLU A 120 7.79 2.87 0.24
C GLU A 120 8.24 2.23 -1.09
N ASP A 121 9.17 2.86 -1.80
CA ASP A 121 9.75 2.34 -3.04
C ASP A 121 10.70 1.14 -2.78
N GLU A 122 11.25 1.03 -1.58
CA GLU A 122 12.11 -0.08 -1.16
C GLU A 122 11.35 -1.31 -0.66
N VAL A 123 10.04 -1.21 -0.39
CA VAL A 123 9.23 -2.33 0.05
C VAL A 123 8.27 -2.75 -1.06
N LYS A 124 8.32 -4.02 -1.41
CA LYS A 124 7.40 -4.62 -2.40
C LYS A 124 6.78 -5.87 -1.82
N VAL A 125 5.67 -6.30 -2.39
CA VAL A 125 4.99 -7.51 -1.98
C VAL A 125 4.70 -8.40 -3.18
N MET A 126 4.77 -9.71 -2.98
CA MET A 126 4.43 -10.73 -3.96
C MET A 126 3.56 -11.80 -3.33
N THR A 127 2.80 -12.50 -4.14
CA THR A 127 2.12 -13.73 -3.71
C THR A 127 3.07 -14.90 -3.87
N VAL A 128 3.20 -15.71 -2.81
CA VAL A 128 4.00 -16.92 -2.84
C VAL A 128 3.26 -18.01 -3.61
N ASP A 129 3.94 -18.67 -4.53
CA ASP A 129 3.45 -19.85 -5.21
C ASP A 129 4.32 -21.07 -4.89
N GLY A 130 3.69 -22.24 -4.77
CA GLY A 130 4.34 -23.48 -4.39
C GLY A 130 4.47 -23.68 -2.87
N ASP A 131 5.03 -24.82 -2.49
CA ASP A 131 5.09 -25.32 -1.11
C ASP A 131 6.52 -25.49 -0.57
N SER A 132 7.53 -25.12 -1.34
CA SER A 132 8.93 -25.36 -1.00
C SER A 132 9.40 -24.67 0.29
N MET A 133 8.70 -23.61 0.71
CA MET A 133 8.97 -22.88 1.95
C MET A 133 7.96 -23.19 3.08
N SER A 134 7.06 -24.15 2.87
CA SER A 134 6.14 -24.61 3.91
C SER A 134 6.92 -25.32 5.06
N PRO A 135 6.53 -25.13 6.33
CA PRO A 135 5.37 -24.37 6.81
C PRO A 135 5.59 -22.88 7.02
N THR A 136 6.80 -22.37 6.77
CA THR A 136 7.13 -20.95 7.01
C THR A 136 6.33 -20.03 6.09
N LEU A 137 6.29 -20.37 4.80
CA LEU A 137 5.48 -19.69 3.79
C LEU A 137 4.65 -20.72 3.05
N ASN A 138 3.37 -20.47 2.89
CA ASN A 138 2.47 -21.34 2.17
C ASN A 138 2.03 -20.69 0.86
N SER A 139 1.62 -21.50 -0.11
CA SER A 139 1.05 -20.98 -1.36
C SER A 139 -0.16 -20.09 -1.07
N GLY A 140 -0.20 -18.90 -1.65
CA GLY A 140 -1.19 -17.86 -1.43
C GLY A 140 -0.81 -16.83 -0.36
N ASP A 141 0.25 -17.06 0.44
CA ASP A 141 0.76 -16.06 1.37
C ASP A 141 1.32 -14.84 0.62
N ARG A 142 1.21 -13.67 1.22
CA ARG A 142 1.88 -12.47 0.74
C ARG A 142 3.22 -12.32 1.43
N LEU A 143 4.29 -12.18 0.65
CA LEU A 143 5.63 -11.96 1.14
C LEU A 143 6.05 -10.52 0.85
N PHE A 144 6.32 -9.74 1.90
CA PHE A 144 6.88 -8.41 1.82
C PHE A 144 8.40 -8.50 1.86
N PHE A 145 9.08 -7.81 0.97
CA PHE A 145 10.52 -7.89 0.85
C PHE A 145 11.16 -6.54 0.52
N ASP A 146 12.38 -6.36 1.02
CA ASP A 146 13.22 -5.19 0.85
C ASP A 146 13.98 -5.29 -0.47
N VAL A 147 13.60 -4.49 -1.46
CA VAL A 147 14.23 -4.50 -2.79
C VAL A 147 15.53 -3.68 -2.86
N ALA A 148 15.88 -2.93 -1.82
CA ALA A 148 17.19 -2.29 -1.71
C ALA A 148 18.30 -3.31 -1.42
N MET A 149 17.93 -4.49 -0.90
CA MET A 149 18.86 -5.59 -0.64
C MET A 149 19.13 -6.39 -1.92
N ARG A 150 20.11 -5.96 -2.69
CA ARG A 150 20.48 -6.53 -4.02
C ARG A 150 21.56 -7.61 -3.96
N HIS A 151 22.02 -7.97 -2.81
CA HIS A 151 23.06 -9.01 -2.61
C HIS A 151 22.85 -9.70 -1.26
N PHE A 152 23.41 -10.88 -1.11
CA PHE A 152 23.43 -11.60 0.15
C PHE A 152 24.26 -10.83 1.19
N ARG A 153 23.72 -10.60 2.38
CA ARG A 153 24.41 -9.97 3.52
C ARG A 153 24.41 -10.83 4.77
N THR A 154 23.25 -11.39 5.10
CA THR A 154 23.04 -12.20 6.30
C THR A 154 22.06 -13.29 6.00
N ASP A 155 22.13 -14.38 6.72
CA ASP A 155 21.17 -15.48 6.62
C ASP A 155 19.72 -14.98 6.68
N GLY A 156 18.83 -15.61 5.93
CA GLY A 156 17.43 -15.24 5.88
C GLY A 156 16.72 -15.72 4.61
N VAL A 157 15.45 -15.39 4.47
CA VAL A 157 14.67 -15.68 3.27
C VAL A 157 14.88 -14.58 2.24
N TYR A 158 15.12 -14.97 1.01
CA TYR A 158 15.38 -14.06 -0.11
C TYR A 158 14.53 -14.44 -1.32
N ALA A 159 14.13 -13.41 -2.05
CA ALA A 159 13.68 -13.52 -3.42
C ALA A 159 14.88 -13.30 -4.35
N PHE A 160 15.15 -14.21 -5.26
CA PHE A 160 16.31 -14.14 -6.18
C PHE A 160 16.08 -14.91 -7.48
N VAL A 161 16.84 -14.59 -8.48
CA VAL A 161 16.94 -15.36 -9.71
C VAL A 161 18.27 -16.13 -9.69
N TYR A 162 18.24 -17.40 -10.04
CA TYR A 162 19.41 -18.20 -10.30
C TYR A 162 19.28 -18.90 -11.66
N GLY A 163 20.23 -18.66 -12.55
CA GLY A 163 20.09 -19.03 -13.94
C GLY A 163 18.91 -18.30 -14.60
N ARG A 164 17.85 -19.03 -14.87
CA ARG A 164 16.63 -18.47 -15.47
C ARG A 164 15.39 -18.66 -14.60
N THR A 165 15.59 -19.07 -13.35
CA THR A 165 14.49 -19.46 -12.47
C THR A 165 14.42 -18.52 -11.29
N PHE A 166 13.21 -18.03 -11.01
CA PHE A 166 12.91 -17.27 -9.82
C PHE A 166 12.73 -18.19 -8.62
N HIS A 167 13.27 -17.79 -7.49
CA HIS A 167 13.24 -18.55 -6.25
C HIS A 167 12.89 -17.66 -5.06
N VAL A 168 12.10 -18.22 -4.13
CA VAL A 168 12.01 -17.75 -2.74
C VAL A 168 12.55 -18.87 -1.88
N LYS A 169 13.71 -18.66 -1.25
CA LYS A 169 14.42 -19.67 -0.45
C LYS A 169 15.14 -19.03 0.72
N ARG A 170 15.48 -19.84 1.70
CA ARG A 170 16.39 -19.45 2.76
C ARG A 170 17.82 -19.56 2.25
N LEU A 171 18.54 -18.45 2.33
CA LEU A 171 19.97 -18.40 2.04
C LEU A 171 20.74 -18.41 3.36
N GLN A 172 21.78 -19.24 3.40
CA GLN A 172 22.66 -19.38 4.56
C GLN A 172 24.11 -19.55 4.14
N MET A 173 25.00 -18.75 4.72
CA MET A 173 26.43 -18.94 4.51
C MET A 173 26.92 -20.14 5.33
N GLN A 174 27.44 -21.15 4.65
CA GLN A 174 28.00 -22.37 5.26
C GLN A 174 29.49 -22.48 4.88
N GLY A 175 30.35 -21.90 5.71
CA GLY A 175 31.75 -21.79 5.39
C GLY A 175 32.00 -20.84 4.23
N ASP A 176 32.50 -21.37 3.13
CA ASP A 176 32.78 -20.68 1.86
C ASP A 176 31.66 -20.79 0.82
N ARG A 177 30.55 -21.47 1.16
CA ARG A 177 29.45 -21.75 0.22
C ARG A 177 28.16 -21.11 0.65
N LEU A 178 27.41 -20.59 -0.30
CA LEU A 178 26.07 -20.09 -0.08
C LEU A 178 25.08 -21.23 -0.29
N ALA A 179 24.53 -21.74 0.80
CA ALA A 179 23.50 -22.78 0.79
C ALA A 179 22.12 -22.16 0.46
N VAL A 180 21.38 -22.84 -0.40
CA VAL A 180 19.99 -22.58 -0.74
C VAL A 180 19.12 -23.65 -0.12
N LEU A 181 18.31 -23.25 0.84
CA LEU A 181 17.52 -24.14 1.67
C LEU A 181 16.02 -23.90 1.42
N SER A 182 15.30 -25.01 1.30
CA SER A 182 13.83 -25.02 1.40
C SER A 182 13.44 -25.31 2.84
N ASP A 183 12.45 -24.59 3.37
CA ASP A 183 11.95 -24.88 4.73
C ASP A 183 11.08 -26.15 4.73
N ASN A 184 10.57 -26.58 3.57
CA ASN A 184 9.93 -27.87 3.38
C ASN A 184 10.99 -28.98 3.26
N PRO A 185 11.03 -29.95 4.19
CA PRO A 185 12.07 -30.97 4.23
C PRO A 185 12.03 -31.98 3.08
N THR A 186 10.98 -31.97 2.25
CA THR A 186 10.90 -32.83 1.05
C THR A 186 11.78 -32.33 -0.08
N TYR A 187 12.28 -31.09 0.01
CA TYR A 187 13.17 -30.47 -0.98
C TYR A 187 14.62 -30.54 -0.51
N GLU A 188 15.50 -31.04 -1.36
CA GLU A 188 16.92 -31.10 -1.05
C GLU A 188 17.55 -29.69 -1.09
N LYS A 189 18.53 -29.48 -0.19
CA LYS A 189 19.39 -28.29 -0.22
C LYS A 189 20.35 -28.35 -1.39
N TRP A 190 20.71 -27.19 -1.92
CA TRP A 190 21.75 -27.06 -2.94
C TRP A 190 22.60 -25.81 -2.65
N TYR A 191 23.65 -25.59 -3.45
CA TYR A 191 24.61 -24.52 -3.21
C TYR A 191 24.78 -23.68 -4.46
N ILE A 192 24.96 -22.37 -4.28
CA ILE A 192 25.41 -21.49 -5.33
C ILE A 192 26.92 -21.61 -5.37
N ALA A 193 27.45 -22.06 -6.49
CA ALA A 193 28.87 -22.22 -6.73
C ALA A 193 29.52 -20.87 -7.08
N GLU A 194 30.81 -20.70 -6.72
CA GLU A 194 31.54 -19.45 -6.98
C GLU A 194 31.64 -19.13 -8.48
N ASP A 195 31.77 -20.14 -9.31
CA ASP A 195 31.88 -20.03 -10.78
C ASP A 195 30.55 -19.69 -11.47
N ASN A 196 29.45 -19.72 -10.74
CA ASN A 196 28.08 -19.41 -11.23
C ASN A 196 27.46 -18.20 -10.53
N GLN A 197 28.24 -17.38 -9.86
CA GLN A 197 27.73 -16.16 -9.18
C GLN A 197 27.20 -15.11 -10.16
N ASP A 198 27.66 -15.11 -11.39
CA ASP A 198 27.14 -14.28 -12.48
C ASP A 198 25.70 -14.60 -12.88
N GLN A 199 25.20 -15.78 -12.49
CA GLN A 199 23.83 -16.21 -12.70
C GLN A 199 22.92 -15.99 -11.47
N PHE A 200 23.47 -15.46 -10.37
CA PHE A 200 22.77 -15.24 -9.11
C PHE A 200 22.45 -13.76 -8.88
N TYR A 201 21.17 -13.41 -8.89
CA TYR A 201 20.69 -12.04 -8.74
C TYR A 201 19.69 -11.96 -7.59
N VAL A 202 20.08 -11.31 -6.49
CA VAL A 202 19.15 -11.05 -5.38
C VAL A 202 18.18 -9.96 -5.78
N MET A 203 16.90 -10.23 -5.68
CA MET A 203 15.82 -9.30 -5.93
C MET A 203 15.36 -8.57 -4.66
N GLY A 204 15.51 -9.21 -3.51
CA GLY A 204 15.22 -8.61 -2.22
C GLY A 204 15.31 -9.63 -1.09
N LYS A 205 15.36 -9.10 0.14
CA LYS A 205 15.31 -9.89 1.38
C LYS A 205 13.93 -9.82 2.00
N ALA A 206 13.36 -10.96 2.39
CA ALA A 206 12.07 -11.03 3.06
C ALA A 206 12.10 -10.26 4.39
N LEU A 207 11.03 -9.52 4.64
CA LEU A 207 10.79 -8.76 5.85
C LEU A 207 9.77 -9.46 6.74
N ILE A 208 8.56 -9.59 6.21
CA ILE A 208 7.41 -10.23 6.86
C ILE A 208 6.58 -10.97 5.82
N HIS A 209 5.71 -11.84 6.29
CA HIS A 209 4.68 -12.44 5.46
C HIS A 209 3.30 -12.30 6.11
N GLU A 210 2.26 -12.39 5.29
CA GLU A 210 0.87 -12.34 5.69
C GLU A 210 0.13 -13.52 5.07
N SER A 211 -0.56 -14.32 5.90
CA SER A 211 -1.40 -15.42 5.45
C SER A 211 -2.86 -14.99 5.43
N ILE A 212 -3.46 -14.90 4.23
CA ILE A 212 -4.86 -14.52 4.06
C ILE A 212 -5.68 -15.78 3.81
N LYS A 213 -6.64 -16.06 4.69
CA LYS A 213 -7.57 -17.18 4.54
C LYS A 213 -8.97 -16.66 4.26
N TYR A 214 -9.53 -17.02 3.11
CA TYR A 214 -10.92 -16.75 2.76
C TYR A 214 -11.77 -18.00 2.99
N ASN A 215 -12.73 -17.92 3.90
CA ASN A 215 -13.70 -18.99 4.10
C ASN A 215 -15.00 -18.60 3.40
N LYS A 216 -15.51 -19.45 2.52
CA LYS A 216 -16.86 -19.31 1.97
C LYS A 216 -17.85 -19.75 3.06
N LEU A 217 -18.87 -18.91 3.30
CA LEU A 217 -19.99 -19.21 4.19
C LEU A 217 -21.06 -20.03 3.49
#